data_288229839e11be60a35a60d9b755ea28
#
_entry.id   288229839e11be60a35a60d9b755ea28
#
_cell.length_a   1.000
_cell.length_b   1.000
_cell.length_c   1.000
_cell.angle_alpha   90.00
_cell.angle_beta   90.00
_cell.angle_gamma   90.00
#
_symmetry.space_group_name_H-M   'P 1'
#
loop_
_entity.id
_entity.type
_entity.pdbx_description
1 polymer ?
#
loop_
_entity_poly.entity_id
_entity_poly.type
_entity_poly.pdbx_seq_one_letter_code
_entity_poly.pdbx_strand_id
1 'polypeptide(L)'
;MFFADDAAKWAADGKKVVMVRIETSPEDLAGMAVAEGILTARGGMTSHAAVVARGMGKCCVSGAGAINVDYKTRTVEIEGITLKEGDFISLNGTTGEVYKGKVETKAAEVSGDFAALMDLCNKYTKLNVRTNADTPHDAEVARAFGASGIGLCRTEHMFFDAEKTVSYTHLTLP
;
A
#
# COMPACT_ATOMS: atom_id res chain seq x y z
N MET A 1 1.94 12.83 7.01
CA MET A 1 2.63 13.55 5.90
C MET A 1 1.64 13.96 4.84
N PHE A 2 1.74 15.20 4.35
CA PHE A 2 0.77 15.79 3.42
C PHE A 2 1.28 15.89 1.99
N PHE A 3 2.57 15.71 1.75
CA PHE A 3 3.19 15.77 0.43
C PHE A 3 4.04 14.54 0.14
N ALA A 4 4.04 14.10 -1.11
CA ALA A 4 4.77 12.92 -1.57
C ALA A 4 6.29 13.04 -1.36
N ASP A 5 6.86 14.21 -1.68
CA ASP A 5 8.29 14.46 -1.53
C ASP A 5 8.75 14.44 -0.07
N ASP A 6 7.91 14.95 0.84
CA ASP A 6 8.20 14.91 2.26
C ASP A 6 8.08 13.49 2.82
N ALA A 7 7.11 12.70 2.32
CA ALA A 7 6.98 11.28 2.65
C ALA A 7 8.24 10.50 2.24
N ALA A 8 8.75 10.75 1.03
CA ALA A 8 9.96 10.11 0.54
C ALA A 8 11.19 10.44 1.40
N LYS A 9 11.37 11.71 1.79
CA LYS A 9 12.46 12.14 2.68
C LYS A 9 12.39 11.47 4.05
N TRP A 10 11.21 11.45 4.65
CA TRP A 10 11.04 10.86 5.99
C TRP A 10 11.21 9.34 5.97
N ALA A 11 10.78 8.67 4.92
CA ALA A 11 11.01 7.24 4.73
C ALA A 11 12.51 6.94 4.57
N ALA A 12 13.24 7.78 3.83
CA ALA A 12 14.70 7.67 3.70
C ALA A 12 15.43 7.83 5.05
N ASP A 13 14.85 8.65 5.96
CA ASP A 13 15.32 8.78 7.36
C ASP A 13 14.92 7.59 8.26
N GLY A 14 14.31 6.55 7.71
CA GLY A 14 13.86 5.36 8.44
C GLY A 14 12.57 5.56 9.24
N LYS A 15 11.82 6.63 8.99
CA LYS A 15 10.55 6.89 9.68
C LYS A 15 9.39 6.20 8.96
N LYS A 16 8.48 5.62 9.75
CA LYS A 16 7.22 5.09 9.23
C LYS A 16 6.26 6.24 8.93
N VAL A 17 5.75 6.30 7.72
CA VAL A 17 4.95 7.43 7.24
C VAL A 17 3.57 6.97 6.84
N VAL A 18 2.54 7.67 7.30
CA VAL A 18 1.19 7.60 6.74
C VAL A 18 0.96 8.86 5.90
N MET A 19 0.57 8.67 4.65
CA MET A 19 0.28 9.77 3.74
C MET A 19 -1.19 10.17 3.87
N VAL A 20 -1.44 11.46 4.15
CA VAL A 20 -2.78 12.02 4.35
C VAL A 20 -3.06 13.06 3.27
N ARG A 21 -4.11 12.83 2.47
CA ARG A 21 -4.47 13.69 1.35
C ARG A 21 -5.97 13.97 1.32
N ILE A 22 -6.39 15.03 0.63
CA ILE A 22 -7.80 15.18 0.25
C ILE A 22 -8.15 14.07 -0.74
N GLU A 23 -7.34 13.89 -1.77
CA GLU A 23 -7.36 12.81 -2.74
C GLU A 23 -5.94 12.62 -3.30
N THR A 24 -5.63 11.45 -3.82
CA THR A 24 -4.33 11.20 -4.45
C THR A 24 -4.40 11.34 -5.97
N SER A 25 -3.29 11.75 -6.56
CA SER A 25 -3.07 11.84 -8.01
C SER A 25 -1.90 10.95 -8.43
N PRO A 26 -1.68 10.73 -9.74
CA PRO A 26 -0.51 10.00 -10.24
C PRO A 26 0.84 10.58 -9.76
N GLU A 27 0.90 11.88 -9.48
CA GLU A 27 2.09 12.55 -8.96
C GLU A 27 2.46 12.11 -7.53
N ASP A 28 1.49 11.56 -6.80
CA ASP A 28 1.68 11.09 -5.42
C ASP A 28 2.27 9.67 -5.34
N LEU A 29 2.44 8.97 -6.46
CA LEU A 29 2.87 7.56 -6.52
C LEU A 29 4.17 7.29 -5.76
N ALA A 30 5.16 8.18 -5.89
CA ALA A 30 6.44 8.03 -5.18
C ALA A 30 6.27 8.07 -3.65
N GLY A 31 5.43 8.98 -3.15
CA GLY A 31 5.09 9.07 -1.73
C GLY A 31 4.26 7.89 -1.25
N MET A 32 3.32 7.43 -2.06
CA MET A 32 2.49 6.26 -1.75
C MET A 32 3.32 4.98 -1.65
N ALA A 33 4.33 4.81 -2.52
CA ALA A 33 5.19 3.63 -2.54
C ALA A 33 6.02 3.48 -1.25
N VAL A 34 6.46 4.58 -0.65
CA VAL A 34 7.25 4.56 0.59
C VAL A 34 6.40 4.65 1.86
N ALA A 35 5.13 5.05 1.75
CA ALA A 35 4.23 5.14 2.89
C ALA A 35 3.84 3.75 3.41
N GLU A 36 3.64 3.62 4.72
CA GLU A 36 3.08 2.42 5.37
C GLU A 36 1.55 2.35 5.20
N GLY A 37 0.91 3.49 4.99
CA GLY A 37 -0.52 3.58 4.77
C GLY A 37 -0.95 4.90 4.13
N ILE A 38 -2.14 4.89 3.53
CA ILE A 38 -2.72 6.02 2.83
C ILE A 38 -4.10 6.33 3.43
N LEU A 39 -4.33 7.61 3.74
CA LEU A 39 -5.60 8.13 4.23
C LEU A 39 -6.08 9.26 3.32
N THR A 40 -7.29 9.17 2.78
CA THR A 40 -7.85 10.25 1.97
C THR A 40 -9.25 10.67 2.43
N ALA A 41 -9.51 11.98 2.37
CA ALA A 41 -10.81 12.56 2.68
C ALA A 41 -11.86 12.16 1.65
N ARG A 42 -11.46 12.14 0.39
CA ARG A 42 -12.31 11.80 -0.75
C ARG A 42 -11.88 10.49 -1.39
N GLY A 43 -12.82 9.86 -2.08
CA GLY A 43 -12.60 8.64 -2.81
C GLY A 43 -13.52 7.52 -2.37
N GLY A 44 -13.27 6.34 -2.89
CA GLY A 44 -13.99 5.11 -2.57
C GLY A 44 -13.16 3.92 -3.03
N MET A 45 -13.75 2.73 -3.11
CA MET A 45 -13.06 1.48 -3.45
C MET A 45 -12.40 1.49 -4.84
N THR A 46 -12.88 2.33 -5.75
CA THR A 46 -12.38 2.50 -7.12
C THR A 46 -11.56 3.78 -7.31
N SER A 47 -11.31 4.55 -6.25
CA SER A 47 -10.48 5.74 -6.32
C SER A 47 -9.01 5.39 -6.62
N HIS A 48 -8.27 6.35 -7.16
CA HIS A 48 -6.83 6.21 -7.41
C HIS A 48 -6.09 5.73 -6.16
N ALA A 49 -6.36 6.35 -5.00
CA ALA A 49 -5.76 5.95 -3.72
C ALA A 49 -5.98 4.47 -3.41
N ALA A 50 -7.24 4.00 -3.48
CA ALA A 50 -7.59 2.64 -3.11
C ALA A 50 -7.06 1.59 -4.09
N VAL A 51 -7.10 1.87 -5.40
CA VAL A 51 -6.60 0.95 -6.44
C VAL A 51 -5.09 0.81 -6.36
N VAL A 52 -4.39 1.94 -6.30
CA VAL A 52 -2.92 1.95 -6.27
C VAL A 52 -2.39 1.37 -4.95
N ALA A 53 -2.94 1.79 -3.80
CA ALA A 53 -2.52 1.26 -2.50
C ALA A 53 -2.73 -0.26 -2.42
N ARG A 54 -3.84 -0.77 -2.94
CA ARG A 54 -4.11 -2.21 -2.99
C ARG A 54 -3.12 -2.93 -3.88
N GLY A 55 -2.78 -2.37 -5.06
CA GLY A 55 -1.75 -2.91 -5.95
C GLY A 55 -0.37 -2.95 -5.30
N MET A 56 -0.07 -2.00 -4.40
CA MET A 56 1.19 -1.94 -3.64
C MET A 56 1.15 -2.74 -2.33
N GLY A 57 0.04 -3.41 -1.99
CA GLY A 57 -0.13 -4.12 -0.71
C GLY A 57 -0.15 -3.20 0.51
N LYS A 58 -0.50 -1.92 0.34
CA LYS A 58 -0.51 -0.91 1.40
C LYS A 58 -1.88 -0.78 2.04
N CYS A 59 -1.90 -0.51 3.35
CA CYS A 59 -3.13 -0.17 4.05
C CYS A 59 -3.70 1.14 3.51
N CYS A 60 -4.99 1.18 3.20
CA CYS A 60 -5.64 2.37 2.69
C CYS A 60 -7.02 2.56 3.32
N VAL A 61 -7.25 3.76 3.84
CA VAL A 61 -8.59 4.25 4.20
C VAL A 61 -8.91 5.41 3.27
N SER A 62 -9.85 5.19 2.34
CA SER A 62 -10.23 6.20 1.35
C SER A 62 -11.69 6.63 1.54
N GLY A 63 -11.95 7.93 1.29
CA GLY A 63 -13.30 8.47 1.45
C GLY A 63 -13.68 8.74 2.91
N ALA A 64 -12.72 8.99 3.77
CA ALA A 64 -12.95 9.41 5.16
C ALA A 64 -13.47 10.86 5.20
N GLY A 65 -14.75 11.06 4.86
CA GLY A 65 -15.35 12.40 4.74
C GLY A 65 -15.38 13.24 6.02
N ALA A 66 -15.12 12.60 7.17
CA ALA A 66 -14.98 13.28 8.46
C ALA A 66 -13.65 14.00 8.64
N ILE A 67 -12.67 13.78 7.75
CA ILE A 67 -11.37 14.45 7.84
C ILE A 67 -11.33 15.74 7.02
N ASN A 68 -10.77 16.78 7.61
CA ASN A 68 -10.50 18.05 6.94
C ASN A 68 -9.00 18.30 6.90
N VAL A 69 -8.43 18.32 5.70
CA VAL A 69 -6.98 18.48 5.49
C VAL A 69 -6.66 19.92 5.12
N ASP A 70 -5.83 20.56 5.91
CA ASP A 70 -5.27 21.89 5.60
C ASP A 70 -3.78 21.76 5.25
N TYR A 71 -3.47 21.91 3.98
CA TYR A 71 -2.08 21.86 3.48
C TYR A 71 -1.22 23.05 3.89
N LYS A 72 -1.84 24.23 4.18
CA LYS A 72 -1.10 25.44 4.54
C LYS A 72 -0.57 25.34 5.96
N THR A 73 -1.40 24.87 6.87
CA THR A 73 -1.02 24.68 8.27
C THR A 73 -0.41 23.32 8.53
N ARG A 74 -0.44 22.41 7.53
CA ARG A 74 0.00 21.01 7.66
C ARG A 74 -0.70 20.30 8.83
N THR A 75 -2.01 20.43 8.85
CA THR A 75 -2.85 19.80 9.87
C THR A 75 -3.99 19.02 9.24
N VAL A 76 -4.48 18.05 9.96
CA VAL A 76 -5.73 17.35 9.66
C VAL A 76 -6.63 17.40 10.88
N GLU A 77 -7.87 17.77 10.67
CA GLU A 77 -8.92 17.71 11.68
C GLU A 77 -9.80 16.48 11.45
N ILE A 78 -9.99 15.72 12.50
CA ILE A 78 -10.81 14.50 12.49
C ILE A 78 -11.75 14.57 13.69
N GLU A 79 -13.05 14.74 13.47
CA GLU A 79 -14.07 14.80 14.53
C GLU A 79 -13.71 15.76 15.69
N GLY A 80 -13.18 16.95 15.35
CA GLY A 80 -12.80 17.97 16.32
C GLY A 80 -11.41 17.77 16.95
N ILE A 81 -10.69 16.71 16.55
CA ILE A 81 -9.29 16.49 16.97
C ILE A 81 -8.36 16.99 15.88
N THR A 82 -7.54 17.98 16.19
CA THR A 82 -6.52 18.47 15.27
C THR A 82 -5.22 17.70 15.48
N LEU A 83 -4.70 17.14 14.39
CA LEU A 83 -3.40 16.46 14.32
C LEU A 83 -2.47 17.24 13.42
N LYS A 84 -1.21 17.34 13.82
CA LYS A 84 -0.16 18.02 13.06
C LYS A 84 0.73 17.02 12.34
N GLU A 85 1.47 17.52 11.38
CA GLU A 85 2.50 16.73 10.73
C GLU A 85 3.52 16.23 11.75
N GLY A 86 3.76 14.91 11.76
CA GLY A 86 4.61 14.24 12.74
C GLY A 86 3.86 13.53 13.85
N ASP A 87 2.56 13.81 14.04
CA ASP A 87 1.74 13.05 14.97
C ASP A 87 1.52 11.62 14.47
N PHE A 88 1.46 10.67 15.41
CA PHE A 88 1.21 9.28 15.07
C PHE A 88 -0.28 9.01 14.89
N ILE A 89 -0.59 8.32 13.80
CA ILE A 89 -1.91 7.75 13.52
C ILE A 89 -1.74 6.29 13.10
N SER A 90 -2.75 5.49 13.37
CA SER A 90 -2.84 4.10 12.91
C SER A 90 -4.11 3.90 12.11
N LEU A 91 -4.01 3.12 11.03
CA LEU A 91 -5.10 2.87 10.09
C LEU A 91 -5.52 1.40 10.15
N ASN A 92 -6.82 1.14 10.17
CA ASN A 92 -7.39 -0.17 9.94
C ASN A 92 -8.11 -0.17 8.58
N GLY A 93 -7.46 -0.70 7.55
CA GLY A 93 -8.00 -0.73 6.20
C GLY A 93 -9.20 -1.68 6.02
N THR A 94 -9.43 -2.59 6.96
CA THR A 94 -10.56 -3.52 6.92
C THR A 94 -11.85 -2.87 7.41
N THR A 95 -11.78 -2.13 8.53
CA THR A 95 -12.94 -1.47 9.14
C THR A 95 -13.09 -0.02 8.71
N GLY A 96 -12.03 0.59 8.15
CA GLY A 96 -11.99 2.02 7.79
C GLY A 96 -11.73 2.93 8.99
N GLU A 97 -11.32 2.39 10.12
CA GLU A 97 -11.07 3.16 11.33
C GLU A 97 -9.69 3.83 11.33
N VAL A 98 -9.64 5.02 11.91
CA VAL A 98 -8.42 5.80 12.11
C VAL A 98 -8.22 6.05 13.60
N TYR A 99 -7.09 5.64 14.12
CA TYR A 99 -6.76 5.78 15.53
C TYR A 99 -5.69 6.85 15.73
N LYS A 100 -5.86 7.69 16.74
CA LYS A 100 -4.82 8.59 17.20
C LYS A 100 -3.76 7.83 17.97
N GLY A 101 -2.50 8.00 17.61
CA GLY A 101 -1.37 7.34 18.25
C GLY A 101 -0.92 6.07 17.54
N LYS A 102 0.05 5.39 18.15
CA LYS A 102 0.63 4.14 17.65
C LYS A 102 -0.11 2.96 18.28
N VAL A 103 -0.78 2.18 17.44
CA VAL A 103 -1.42 0.91 17.83
C VAL A 103 -0.50 -0.24 17.41
N GLU A 104 -0.43 -1.28 18.24
CA GLU A 104 0.29 -2.50 17.87
C GLU A 104 -0.38 -3.17 16.67
N THR A 105 0.41 -3.48 15.66
CA THR A 105 -0.04 -4.17 14.45
C THR A 105 0.57 -5.55 14.38
N LYS A 106 -0.20 -6.53 13.94
CA LYS A 106 0.31 -7.86 13.61
C LYS A 106 0.45 -7.99 12.10
N ALA A 107 1.51 -8.66 11.66
CA ALA A 107 1.62 -9.06 10.27
C ALA A 107 0.46 -10.03 9.91
N ALA A 108 0.02 -9.97 8.65
CA ALA A 108 -0.95 -10.94 8.15
C ALA A 108 -0.27 -12.32 8.08
N GLU A 109 -0.76 -13.27 8.84
CA GLU A 109 -0.26 -14.64 8.87
C GLU A 109 -1.40 -15.62 8.58
N VAL A 110 -1.07 -16.68 7.84
CA VAL A 110 -1.97 -17.81 7.65
C VAL A 110 -1.87 -18.68 8.91
N SER A 111 -2.71 -18.42 9.91
CA SER A 111 -2.67 -19.08 11.19
C SER A 111 -4.05 -19.43 11.74
N GLY A 112 -4.10 -20.30 12.73
CA GLY A 112 -5.33 -20.65 13.43
C GLY A 112 -6.42 -21.25 12.54
N ASP A 113 -7.66 -20.78 12.73
CA ASP A 113 -8.85 -21.27 11.99
C ASP A 113 -8.75 -21.05 10.47
N PHE A 114 -8.05 -19.98 10.05
CA PHE A 114 -7.83 -19.73 8.63
C PHE A 114 -6.89 -20.78 8.01
N ALA A 115 -5.83 -21.18 8.71
CA ALA A 115 -4.97 -22.27 8.25
C ALA A 115 -5.73 -23.59 8.16
N ALA A 116 -6.56 -23.92 9.15
CA ALA A 116 -7.40 -25.13 9.14
C ALA A 116 -8.40 -25.12 7.96
N LEU A 117 -9.00 -23.96 7.67
CA LEU A 117 -9.88 -23.78 6.52
C LEU A 117 -9.11 -23.99 5.21
N MET A 118 -7.91 -23.41 5.07
CA MET A 118 -7.08 -23.60 3.87
C MET A 118 -6.67 -25.04 3.67
N ASP A 119 -6.32 -25.76 4.74
CA ASP A 119 -6.02 -27.19 4.69
C ASP A 119 -7.23 -28.01 4.23
N LEU A 120 -8.41 -27.65 4.71
CA LEU A 120 -9.65 -28.29 4.25
C LEU A 120 -9.91 -27.99 2.78
N CYS A 121 -9.75 -26.74 2.34
CA CYS A 121 -9.90 -26.37 0.94
C CYS A 121 -8.94 -27.15 0.05
N ASN A 122 -7.68 -27.30 0.45
CA ASN A 122 -6.66 -28.01 -0.32
C ASN A 122 -7.00 -29.49 -0.56
N LYS A 123 -7.75 -30.12 0.36
CA LYS A 123 -8.21 -31.52 0.21
C LYS A 123 -9.23 -31.70 -0.93
N TYR A 124 -10.02 -30.68 -1.21
CA TYR A 124 -11.11 -30.73 -2.20
C TYR A 124 -10.81 -29.94 -3.47
N THR A 125 -9.78 -29.12 -3.46
CA THR A 125 -9.39 -28.31 -4.61
C THR A 125 -8.85 -29.18 -5.74
N LYS A 126 -9.42 -29.05 -6.94
CA LYS A 126 -8.97 -29.70 -8.17
C LYS A 126 -8.13 -28.77 -9.05
N LEU A 127 -8.25 -27.47 -8.86
CA LEU A 127 -7.55 -26.45 -9.63
C LEU A 127 -6.37 -25.90 -8.84
N ASN A 128 -5.26 -25.71 -9.52
CA ASN A 128 -4.11 -25.05 -8.92
C ASN A 128 -4.33 -23.55 -8.84
N VAL A 129 -4.15 -22.96 -7.65
CA VAL A 129 -4.23 -21.52 -7.45
C VAL A 129 -2.91 -20.88 -7.92
N ARG A 130 -3.02 -19.95 -8.88
CA ARG A 130 -1.89 -19.18 -9.39
C ARG A 130 -2.10 -17.70 -9.08
N THR A 131 -1.02 -16.99 -8.81
CA THR A 131 -1.04 -15.57 -8.47
C THR A 131 -0.31 -14.74 -9.51
N ASN A 132 -0.59 -13.43 -9.52
CA ASN A 132 0.23 -12.49 -10.26
C ASN A 132 1.47 -12.15 -9.40
N ALA A 133 2.65 -12.19 -10.01
CA ALA A 133 3.90 -11.80 -9.37
C ALA A 133 4.85 -11.24 -10.42
N ASP A 134 5.30 -10.02 -10.21
CA ASP A 134 6.16 -9.29 -11.13
C ASP A 134 7.62 -9.20 -10.61
N THR A 135 7.81 -9.44 -9.30
CA THR A 135 9.12 -9.42 -8.64
C THR A 135 9.42 -10.73 -7.90
N PRO A 136 10.69 -11.04 -7.61
CA PRO A 136 11.07 -12.18 -6.77
C PRO A 136 10.38 -12.14 -5.40
N HIS A 137 10.27 -10.96 -4.80
CA HIS A 137 9.58 -10.77 -3.52
C HIS A 137 8.10 -11.14 -3.59
N ASP A 138 7.39 -10.72 -4.66
CA ASP A 138 5.98 -11.10 -4.86
C ASP A 138 5.82 -12.61 -4.96
N ALA A 139 6.77 -13.29 -5.65
CA ALA A 139 6.75 -14.74 -5.79
C ALA A 139 6.98 -15.45 -4.45
N GLU A 140 7.87 -14.94 -3.59
CA GLU A 140 8.11 -15.46 -2.25
C GLU A 140 6.87 -15.31 -1.37
N VAL A 141 6.26 -14.13 -1.36
CA VAL A 141 5.03 -13.84 -0.62
C VAL A 141 3.88 -14.74 -1.10
N ALA A 142 3.71 -14.83 -2.42
CA ALA A 142 2.68 -15.69 -3.02
C ALA A 142 2.83 -17.16 -2.61
N ARG A 143 4.06 -17.66 -2.60
CA ARG A 143 4.36 -19.02 -2.17
C ARG A 143 4.07 -19.23 -0.69
N ALA A 144 4.40 -18.26 0.16
CA ALA A 144 4.10 -18.30 1.58
C ALA A 144 2.57 -18.36 1.86
N PHE A 145 1.77 -17.73 0.99
CA PHE A 145 0.30 -17.80 1.04
C PHE A 145 -0.29 -19.04 0.32
N GLY A 146 0.53 -19.98 -0.15
CA GLY A 146 0.09 -21.25 -0.69
C GLY A 146 -0.20 -21.28 -2.20
N ALA A 147 0.23 -20.27 -2.95
CA ALA A 147 0.12 -20.30 -4.40
C ALA A 147 1.02 -21.40 -5.00
N SER A 148 0.49 -22.17 -5.96
CA SER A 148 1.18 -23.26 -6.64
C SER A 148 1.99 -22.81 -7.84
N GLY A 149 1.89 -21.54 -8.25
CA GLY A 149 2.63 -20.97 -9.35
C GLY A 149 2.24 -19.55 -9.69
N ILE A 150 2.92 -18.98 -10.68
CA ILE A 150 2.64 -17.66 -11.22
C ILE A 150 1.62 -17.79 -12.37
N GLY A 151 0.55 -17.00 -12.32
CA GLY A 151 -0.47 -16.89 -13.34
C GLY A 151 -0.12 -15.85 -14.40
N LEU A 152 0.22 -14.63 -13.93
CA LEU A 152 0.61 -13.51 -14.77
C LEU A 152 1.87 -12.85 -14.18
N CYS A 153 2.84 -12.63 -15.04
CA CYS A 153 3.99 -11.79 -14.77
C CYS A 153 4.02 -10.69 -15.83
N ARG A 154 3.88 -9.43 -15.39
CA ARG A 154 3.95 -8.27 -16.29
C ARG A 154 5.40 -7.88 -16.47
N THR A 155 6.02 -8.41 -17.49
CA THR A 155 7.44 -8.17 -17.77
C THR A 155 7.74 -6.68 -18.02
N GLU A 156 6.76 -5.91 -18.49
CA GLU A 156 6.86 -4.46 -18.63
C GLU A 156 7.14 -3.74 -17.30
N HIS A 157 6.66 -4.27 -16.17
CA HIS A 157 6.96 -3.72 -14.85
C HIS A 157 8.42 -3.90 -14.44
N MET A 158 9.11 -4.90 -14.99
CA MET A 158 10.53 -5.12 -14.73
C MET A 158 11.42 -4.03 -15.37
N PHE A 159 10.90 -3.28 -16.34
CA PHE A 159 11.62 -2.20 -17.00
C PHE A 159 11.55 -0.87 -16.27
N PHE A 160 10.67 -0.74 -15.27
CA PHE A 160 10.55 0.48 -14.45
C PHE A 160 11.61 0.54 -13.32
N ASP A 161 12.40 -0.50 -13.15
CA ASP A 161 13.55 -0.47 -12.26
C ASP A 161 14.61 0.49 -12.82
N ALA A 162 15.01 1.49 -12.03
CA ALA A 162 15.88 2.58 -12.44
C ALA A 162 17.22 2.09 -13.03
N GLU A 163 17.78 1.01 -12.48
CA GLU A 163 19.03 0.42 -12.98
C GLU A 163 18.85 -0.24 -14.36
N LYS A 164 17.67 -0.81 -14.62
CA LYS A 164 17.37 -1.47 -15.90
C LYS A 164 16.96 -0.49 -16.97
N THR A 165 16.26 0.60 -16.60
CA THR A 165 15.84 1.65 -17.54
C THR A 165 17.06 2.30 -18.23
N VAL A 166 18.15 2.53 -17.49
CA VAL A 166 19.39 3.07 -18.04
C VAL A 166 19.99 2.13 -19.09
N SER A 167 19.98 0.82 -18.84
CA SER A 167 20.51 -0.17 -19.77
C SER A 167 19.74 -0.21 -21.09
N TYR A 168 18.42 -0.04 -21.08
CA TYR A 168 17.60 -0.05 -22.30
C TYR A 168 17.72 1.23 -23.12
N THR A 169 17.82 2.40 -22.49
CA THR A 169 18.02 3.67 -23.19
C THR A 169 19.38 3.74 -23.90
N HIS A 170 20.36 2.97 -23.44
CA HIS A 170 21.69 2.89 -24.10
C HIS A 170 21.80 1.76 -25.11
N LEU A 171 20.90 0.75 -25.10
CA LEU A 171 20.92 -0.39 -26.04
C LEU A 171 20.08 -0.16 -27.31
N THR A 172 19.26 0.87 -27.37
CA THR A 172 18.33 1.12 -28.49
C THR A 172 18.77 2.18 -29.48
N LEU A 173 20.03 2.58 -29.44
CA LEU A 173 20.58 3.49 -30.46
C LEU A 173 21.60 2.75 -31.35
N PRO A 174 21.29 2.57 -32.64
CA PRO A 174 22.30 2.21 -33.63
C PRO A 174 23.26 3.35 -33.86
#